data_eab65d14256404e447c6243f7c95b843
#
_entry.id   eab65d14256404e447c6243f7c95b843
#
_cell.length_a   1.000
_cell.length_b   1.000
_cell.length_c   1.000
_cell.angle_alpha   90.00
_cell.angle_beta   90.00
_cell.angle_gamma   90.00
#
_symmetry.space_group_name_H-M   'P 1'
#
loop_
_entity.id
_entity.type
_entity.pdbx_description
1 polymer ?
#
loop_
_entity_poly.entity_id
_entity_poly.type
_entity_poly.pdbx_seq_one_letter_code
_entity_poly.pdbx_strand_id
1 'polypeptide(L)'
;MKKKLVSALLVATMAVTMAAGCGSKEEKSSDKGEKTLKVWVPPLDDATEKNWGGLLKDWEKENDCKVKLTVIPWESYEETYTTAMNSGEGPDVGYMYNEMFPTYIDAGAVTDMSDYVTKDDKKEYKYLSNGYMMDGQYGWPLVTGVPFVLYYNEDILNELGEKAPETWDDFARICKEATKDTDGDGKVDQYGFACGLNTSDIGATQILNAYYYGALWQNGGQIYDDDLKSVTFANEEGKEAMTWLKDLTQYMNTDYMSQSWSDAFANVFGAGKAAFGITRSSQTDETSFKKTYPDLNWDFVTSLQQKEYGTFGATDCLTLMSAAEDKDLAMNFIKYVTGSEFMTKYHKECPGAALTESEPYVGDAKMEKIYTTDKDKWHGLQVGPCGAEILNQLAADFQGIMSGETSVDDGLKEAETFANKTLKDYWQDKE
;
A
#
# COMPACT_ATOMS: atom_id res chain seq x y z
N MET A 1 -27.38 35.79 37.29
CA MET A 1 -28.56 35.15 37.89
C MET A 1 -29.22 34.29 36.79
N LYS A 2 -29.53 33.04 37.12
CA LYS A 2 -30.37 32.10 36.37
C LYS A 2 -29.81 31.56 35.02
N LYS A 3 -29.12 30.42 35.06
CA LYS A 3 -29.42 29.15 34.40
C LYS A 3 -28.34 28.12 34.79
N LYS A 4 -28.46 27.56 35.97
CA LYS A 4 -27.97 26.23 36.33
C LYS A 4 -29.23 25.43 36.65
N LEU A 5 -29.30 24.19 36.21
CA LEU A 5 -30.31 23.16 36.35
C LEU A 5 -30.87 22.73 35.00
N VAL A 6 -30.25 21.68 34.43
CA VAL A 6 -30.88 20.50 33.85
C VAL A 6 -29.69 19.59 33.41
N SER A 7 -29.24 18.72 34.27
CA SER A 7 -28.45 17.55 33.94
C SER A 7 -28.26 16.69 35.20
N ALA A 8 -29.36 16.17 35.70
CA ALA A 8 -29.35 15.12 36.71
C ALA A 8 -30.70 14.43 36.71
N LEU A 9 -30.90 13.46 35.79
CA LEU A 9 -31.92 12.44 35.89
C LEU A 9 -31.73 11.48 34.68
N LEU A 10 -30.91 10.48 34.83
CA LEU A 10 -30.94 9.23 34.03
C LEU A 10 -29.84 8.26 34.52
N VAL A 11 -29.83 8.03 35.85
CA VAL A 11 -29.12 6.90 36.44
C VAL A 11 -29.98 6.43 37.62
N ALA A 12 -30.94 5.58 37.36
CA ALA A 12 -31.56 4.70 38.34
C ALA A 12 -32.71 3.92 37.67
N THR A 13 -32.39 2.76 37.09
CA THR A 13 -33.35 1.60 36.99
C THR A 13 -32.59 0.44 36.32
N MET A 14 -31.85 -0.34 37.09
CA MET A 14 -31.58 -1.75 36.85
C MET A 14 -30.84 -2.33 38.07
N ALA A 15 -31.57 -2.47 39.15
CA ALA A 15 -31.18 -3.34 40.22
C ALA A 15 -32.46 -3.69 40.98
N VAL A 16 -33.01 -4.87 40.73
CA VAL A 16 -33.76 -5.74 41.61
C VAL A 16 -34.40 -6.84 40.75
N THR A 17 -33.73 -8.01 40.75
CA THR A 17 -34.39 -9.30 40.79
C THR A 17 -33.32 -10.40 41.05
N MET A 18 -32.91 -10.47 42.31
CA MET A 18 -32.35 -11.72 42.85
C MET A 18 -33.29 -12.10 44.04
N ALA A 19 -33.93 -13.21 43.91
CA ALA A 19 -34.17 -14.24 44.91
C ALA A 19 -35.43 -15.03 44.67
N ALA A 20 -35.26 -16.28 44.35
CA ALA A 20 -35.98 -17.41 44.86
C ALA A 20 -36.16 -18.50 43.79
N GLY A 21 -35.56 -19.63 43.99
CA GLY A 21 -35.79 -20.86 43.21
C GLY A 21 -34.74 -21.94 43.56
N CYS A 22 -35.01 -22.72 44.57
CA CYS A 22 -34.22 -23.92 44.98
C CYS A 22 -34.21 -25.01 43.92
N GLY A 23 -33.03 -25.61 43.71
CA GLY A 23 -32.87 -27.08 43.65
C GLY A 23 -33.28 -27.77 42.34
N SER A 24 -32.33 -27.91 41.42
CA SER A 24 -32.21 -29.12 40.60
C SER A 24 -30.73 -29.26 40.17
N LYS A 25 -30.23 -30.49 40.17
CA LYS A 25 -28.89 -30.84 39.77
C LYS A 25 -28.57 -30.27 38.39
N GLU A 26 -27.65 -29.34 38.33
CA GLU A 26 -27.03 -28.95 37.08
C GLU A 26 -26.21 -30.12 36.55
N GLU A 27 -26.70 -30.77 35.52
CA GLU A 27 -25.84 -31.36 34.50
C GLU A 27 -25.04 -30.19 33.91
N LYS A 28 -23.73 -30.18 34.08
CA LYS A 28 -22.86 -29.32 33.31
C LYS A 28 -22.98 -29.69 31.84
N SER A 29 -23.92 -29.09 31.14
CA SER A 29 -23.76 -28.95 29.68
C SER A 29 -22.52 -28.08 29.46
N SER A 30 -21.46 -28.68 28.99
CA SER A 30 -20.37 -27.95 28.38
C SER A 30 -20.92 -27.35 27.07
N ASP A 31 -21.58 -26.22 27.20
CA ASP A 31 -21.81 -25.34 26.06
C ASP A 31 -20.41 -24.79 25.72
N LYS A 32 -19.69 -25.53 24.88
CA LYS A 32 -18.52 -25.00 24.17
C LYS A 32 -19.10 -23.96 23.22
N GLY A 33 -19.09 -22.70 23.65
CA GLY A 33 -19.40 -21.61 22.75
C GLY A 33 -18.65 -21.83 21.42
N GLU A 34 -19.34 -21.64 20.32
CA GLU A 34 -18.78 -21.78 18.98
C GLU A 34 -17.49 -20.93 18.91
N LYS A 35 -16.33 -21.54 18.57
CA LYS A 35 -15.08 -20.84 18.43
C LYS A 35 -15.25 -19.75 17.35
N THR A 36 -14.74 -18.56 17.62
CA THR A 36 -14.82 -17.44 16.68
C THR A 36 -13.44 -16.85 16.48
N LEU A 37 -12.99 -16.76 15.23
CA LEU A 37 -11.77 -16.06 14.80
C LEU A 37 -12.14 -14.67 14.28
N LYS A 38 -11.62 -13.62 14.89
CA LYS A 38 -11.85 -12.23 14.47
C LYS A 38 -10.81 -11.84 13.43
N VAL A 39 -11.25 -11.44 12.26
CA VAL A 39 -10.39 -11.05 11.14
C VAL A 39 -10.77 -9.66 10.66
N TRP A 40 -9.81 -8.75 10.61
CA TRP A 40 -9.99 -7.39 10.11
C TRP A 40 -9.23 -7.18 8.82
N VAL A 41 -9.94 -6.70 7.80
CA VAL A 41 -9.39 -6.34 6.50
C VAL A 41 -9.96 -5.01 6.02
N PRO A 42 -9.29 -4.28 5.13
CA PRO A 42 -9.90 -3.15 4.43
C PRO A 42 -10.82 -3.64 3.30
N PRO A 43 -11.51 -2.74 2.60
CA PRO A 43 -12.16 -3.06 1.32
C PRO A 43 -11.08 -3.43 0.29
N LEU A 44 -10.89 -4.74 0.04
CA LEU A 44 -9.92 -5.26 -0.93
C LEU A 44 -10.49 -5.29 -2.35
N ASP A 45 -11.82 -5.37 -2.45
CA ASP A 45 -12.63 -5.33 -3.67
C ASP A 45 -14.01 -4.73 -3.36
N ASP A 46 -14.85 -4.57 -4.37
CA ASP A 46 -16.20 -3.98 -4.24
C ASP A 46 -17.16 -4.81 -3.36
N ALA A 47 -16.82 -6.04 -3.02
CA ALA A 47 -17.67 -6.97 -2.29
C ALA A 47 -16.90 -7.91 -1.34
N THR A 48 -15.82 -7.41 -0.73
CA THR A 48 -14.87 -8.20 0.08
C THR A 48 -15.53 -9.14 1.08
N GLU A 49 -16.49 -8.65 1.89
CA GLU A 49 -17.18 -9.48 2.88
C GLU A 49 -17.91 -10.66 2.23
N LYS A 50 -18.59 -10.43 1.10
CA LYS A 50 -19.32 -11.46 0.36
C LYS A 50 -18.37 -12.46 -0.29
N ASN A 51 -17.33 -11.96 -0.95
CA ASN A 51 -16.38 -12.78 -1.71
C ASN A 51 -15.59 -13.70 -0.76
N TRP A 52 -15.05 -13.13 0.31
CA TRP A 52 -14.36 -13.91 1.35
C TRP A 52 -15.29 -14.88 2.06
N GLY A 53 -16.46 -14.40 2.55
CA GLY A 53 -17.43 -15.24 3.26
C GLY A 53 -17.91 -16.45 2.46
N GLY A 54 -17.92 -16.34 1.12
CA GLY A 54 -18.20 -17.47 0.25
C GLY A 54 -17.09 -18.53 0.26
N LEU A 55 -15.84 -18.09 0.28
CA LEU A 55 -14.63 -18.95 0.22
C LEU A 55 -14.23 -19.55 1.58
N LEU A 56 -14.68 -18.94 2.69
CA LEU A 56 -14.30 -19.37 4.04
C LEU A 56 -15.09 -20.55 4.59
N LYS A 57 -16.21 -20.90 3.98
CA LYS A 57 -17.15 -21.93 4.50
C LYS A 57 -16.53 -23.30 4.75
N ASP A 58 -15.64 -23.72 3.87
CA ASP A 58 -14.99 -25.02 3.99
C ASP A 58 -13.99 -24.99 5.17
N TRP A 59 -13.21 -23.93 5.30
CA TRP A 59 -12.30 -23.73 6.43
C TRP A 59 -13.04 -23.68 7.77
N GLU A 60 -14.15 -22.94 7.85
CA GLU A 60 -14.98 -22.85 9.06
C GLU A 60 -15.47 -24.22 9.51
N LYS A 61 -15.91 -25.04 8.55
CA LYS A 61 -16.40 -26.39 8.82
C LYS A 61 -15.26 -27.34 9.28
N GLU A 62 -14.10 -27.26 8.64
CA GLU A 62 -12.97 -28.12 8.95
C GLU A 62 -12.37 -27.81 10.33
N ASN A 63 -12.41 -26.55 10.76
CA ASN A 63 -11.81 -26.09 12.01
C ASN A 63 -12.83 -25.94 13.16
N ASP A 64 -14.12 -26.25 12.94
CA ASP A 64 -15.22 -26.05 13.91
C ASP A 64 -15.15 -24.62 14.52
N CYS A 65 -14.97 -23.61 13.64
CA CYS A 65 -14.74 -22.22 14.01
C CYS A 65 -15.44 -21.28 13.05
N LYS A 66 -16.07 -20.22 13.57
CA LYS A 66 -16.63 -19.15 12.74
C LYS A 66 -15.63 -18.03 12.52
N VAL A 67 -15.58 -17.52 11.31
CA VAL A 67 -14.79 -16.32 11.00
C VAL A 67 -15.71 -15.09 11.11
N LYS A 68 -15.38 -14.22 12.06
CA LYS A 68 -15.98 -12.89 12.14
C LYS A 68 -15.13 -11.93 11.31
N LEU A 69 -15.41 -11.87 10.02
CA LEU A 69 -14.76 -10.92 9.12
C LEU A 69 -15.34 -9.51 9.35
N THR A 70 -14.47 -8.53 9.55
CA THR A 70 -14.86 -7.12 9.64
C THR A 70 -14.10 -6.35 8.57
N VAL A 71 -14.85 -5.72 7.66
CA VAL A 71 -14.29 -4.84 6.63
C VAL A 71 -14.30 -3.41 7.17
N ILE A 72 -13.11 -2.82 7.35
CA ILE A 72 -12.93 -1.49 7.93
C ILE A 72 -12.60 -0.52 6.80
N PRO A 73 -13.38 0.57 6.63
CA PRO A 73 -13.09 1.58 5.62
C PRO A 73 -11.69 2.19 5.77
N TRP A 74 -11.03 2.48 4.66
CA TRP A 74 -9.68 3.03 4.65
C TRP A 74 -9.56 4.34 5.44
N GLU A 75 -10.59 5.20 5.40
CA GLU A 75 -10.61 6.50 6.07
C GLU A 75 -10.54 6.39 7.61
N SER A 76 -10.96 5.26 8.17
CA SER A 76 -10.94 5.01 9.63
C SER A 76 -10.01 3.86 10.03
N TYR A 77 -9.21 3.35 9.09
CA TYR A 77 -8.47 2.10 9.28
C TYR A 77 -7.49 2.16 10.44
N GLU A 78 -6.57 3.11 10.42
CA GLU A 78 -5.55 3.29 11.47
C GLU A 78 -6.14 3.71 12.81
N GLU A 79 -7.16 4.58 12.80
CA GLU A 79 -7.84 5.00 14.03
C GLU A 79 -8.52 3.83 14.72
N THR A 80 -9.14 2.93 13.95
CA THR A 80 -9.79 1.72 14.46
C THR A 80 -8.79 0.79 15.11
N TYR A 81 -7.63 0.54 14.48
CA TYR A 81 -6.57 -0.27 15.05
C TYR A 81 -5.98 0.36 16.32
N THR A 82 -5.69 1.65 16.31
CA THR A 82 -5.17 2.37 17.48
C THR A 82 -6.14 2.28 18.67
N THR A 83 -7.44 2.44 18.41
CA THR A 83 -8.47 2.31 19.43
C THR A 83 -8.54 0.90 19.99
N ALA A 84 -8.49 -0.10 19.12
CA ALA A 84 -8.53 -1.52 19.51
C ALA A 84 -7.30 -1.92 20.34
N MET A 85 -6.11 -1.47 20.00
CA MET A 85 -4.92 -1.70 20.81
C MET A 85 -5.06 -1.13 22.22
N ASN A 86 -5.56 0.09 22.32
CA ASN A 86 -5.73 0.76 23.61
C ASN A 86 -6.80 0.10 24.49
N SER A 87 -7.81 -0.53 23.89
CA SER A 87 -8.88 -1.22 24.61
C SER A 87 -8.63 -2.71 24.82
N GLY A 88 -7.66 -3.32 24.12
CA GLY A 88 -7.44 -4.77 24.13
C GLY A 88 -8.53 -5.56 23.37
N GLU A 89 -9.34 -4.90 22.53
CA GLU A 89 -10.46 -5.50 21.78
C GLU A 89 -10.18 -5.59 20.27
N GLY A 90 -8.96 -5.98 19.91
CA GLY A 90 -8.55 -6.11 18.51
C GLY A 90 -8.98 -7.43 17.84
N PRO A 91 -8.59 -7.63 16.56
CA PRO A 91 -8.75 -8.89 15.86
C PRO A 91 -7.73 -9.95 16.34
N ASP A 92 -7.93 -11.20 15.92
CA ASP A 92 -6.93 -12.26 16.03
C ASP A 92 -5.96 -12.22 14.84
N VAL A 93 -6.50 -11.91 13.66
CA VAL A 93 -5.75 -11.70 12.42
C VAL A 93 -6.08 -10.31 11.87
N GLY A 94 -5.05 -9.51 11.65
CA GLY A 94 -5.17 -8.18 11.08
C GLY A 94 -4.55 -8.09 9.70
N TYR A 95 -5.03 -7.15 8.88
CA TYR A 95 -4.36 -6.75 7.65
C TYR A 95 -3.55 -5.48 7.94
N MET A 96 -2.31 -5.42 7.47
CA MET A 96 -1.45 -4.25 7.58
C MET A 96 -0.67 -4.01 6.30
N TYR A 97 -0.58 -2.75 5.89
CA TYR A 97 0.38 -2.32 4.89
C TYR A 97 1.71 -1.96 5.56
N ASN A 98 2.77 -1.90 4.78
CA ASN A 98 4.14 -1.85 5.30
C ASN A 98 4.39 -0.71 6.29
N GLU A 99 3.85 0.47 6.05
CA GLU A 99 4.08 1.66 6.87
C GLU A 99 3.45 1.56 8.27
N MET A 100 2.45 0.69 8.46
CA MET A 100 1.85 0.45 9.78
C MET A 100 2.77 -0.35 10.70
N PHE A 101 3.48 -1.34 10.18
CA PHE A 101 4.17 -2.35 10.98
C PHE A 101 5.08 -1.80 12.08
N PRO A 102 5.96 -0.80 11.84
CA PRO A 102 6.89 -0.36 12.88
C PRO A 102 6.20 0.05 14.18
N THR A 103 5.13 0.81 14.09
CA THR A 103 4.36 1.26 15.26
C THR A 103 3.77 0.07 16.05
N TYR A 104 3.25 -0.93 15.34
CA TYR A 104 2.59 -2.08 15.97
C TYR A 104 3.57 -3.13 16.49
N ILE A 105 4.74 -3.26 15.84
CA ILE A 105 5.86 -4.07 16.33
C ILE A 105 6.40 -3.48 17.63
N ASP A 106 6.66 -2.19 17.66
CA ASP A 106 7.18 -1.49 18.83
C ASP A 106 6.22 -1.51 20.03
N ALA A 107 4.92 -1.45 19.75
CA ALA A 107 3.89 -1.59 20.77
C ALA A 107 3.70 -3.04 21.25
N GLY A 108 4.39 -4.03 20.66
CA GLY A 108 4.18 -5.45 20.94
C GLY A 108 2.79 -5.96 20.59
N ALA A 109 2.09 -5.28 19.67
CA ALA A 109 0.72 -5.60 19.28
C ALA A 109 0.63 -6.71 18.21
N VAL A 110 1.72 -6.99 17.51
CA VAL A 110 1.84 -8.06 16.53
C VAL A 110 2.82 -9.12 16.98
N THR A 111 2.61 -10.37 16.58
CA THR A 111 3.43 -11.51 16.94
C THR A 111 4.45 -11.79 15.84
N ASP A 112 5.71 -12.01 16.21
CA ASP A 112 6.69 -12.58 15.29
C ASP A 112 6.28 -14.02 14.92
N MET A 113 6.02 -14.22 13.63
CA MET A 113 5.59 -15.49 13.04
C MET A 113 6.76 -16.35 12.54
N SER A 114 8.02 -16.00 12.84
CA SER A 114 9.21 -16.73 12.37
C SER A 114 9.18 -18.21 12.68
N ASP A 115 8.67 -18.60 13.86
CA ASP A 115 8.54 -20.00 14.27
C ASP A 115 7.48 -20.78 13.47
N TYR A 116 6.55 -20.10 12.82
CA TYR A 116 5.53 -20.70 11.95
C TYR A 116 5.99 -20.87 10.51
N VAL A 117 7.11 -20.23 10.12
CA VAL A 117 7.67 -20.31 8.77
C VAL A 117 8.43 -21.61 8.57
N THR A 118 7.88 -22.50 7.77
CA THR A 118 8.52 -23.77 7.41
C THR A 118 9.46 -23.64 6.22
N LYS A 119 10.25 -24.68 5.96
CA LYS A 119 11.09 -24.74 4.74
C LYS A 119 10.24 -24.83 3.46
N ASP A 120 9.05 -25.41 3.56
CA ASP A 120 8.16 -25.53 2.42
C ASP A 120 7.43 -24.21 2.15
N ASP A 121 7.06 -23.45 3.19
CA ASP A 121 6.55 -22.07 3.02
C ASP A 121 7.57 -21.20 2.29
N LYS A 122 8.86 -21.27 2.64
CA LYS A 122 9.93 -20.49 1.98
C LYS A 122 10.12 -20.84 0.50
N LYS A 123 9.68 -22.03 0.05
CA LYS A 123 9.74 -22.43 -1.35
C LYS A 123 8.46 -22.07 -2.08
N GLU A 124 7.34 -22.18 -1.39
CA GLU A 124 6.01 -22.01 -1.97
C GLU A 124 5.61 -20.53 -2.09
N TYR A 125 5.85 -19.72 -1.06
CA TYR A 125 5.46 -18.31 -1.07
C TYR A 125 6.54 -17.43 -1.71
N LYS A 126 6.21 -16.84 -2.86
CA LYS A 126 7.14 -16.02 -3.68
C LYS A 126 7.60 -14.74 -2.95
N TYR A 127 6.75 -14.16 -2.14
CA TYR A 127 6.95 -12.85 -1.52
C TYR A 127 7.05 -12.89 0.00
N LEU A 128 7.23 -14.07 0.59
CA LEU A 128 7.27 -14.23 2.04
C LEU A 128 8.32 -13.34 2.72
N SER A 129 9.46 -13.14 2.06
CA SER A 129 10.53 -12.25 2.53
C SER A 129 10.10 -10.79 2.68
N ASN A 130 9.08 -10.33 1.94
CA ASN A 130 8.58 -8.96 2.05
C ASN A 130 7.84 -8.69 3.37
N GLY A 131 7.43 -9.75 4.06
CA GLY A 131 6.85 -9.66 5.41
C GLY A 131 7.89 -9.80 6.53
N TYR A 132 9.18 -10.02 6.18
CA TYR A 132 10.27 -10.02 7.15
C TYR A 132 10.80 -8.59 7.32
N MET A 133 10.70 -8.05 8.52
CA MET A 133 11.08 -6.67 8.84
C MET A 133 11.44 -6.55 10.32
N MET A 134 12.31 -5.60 10.66
CA MET A 134 12.72 -5.33 12.03
C MET A 134 13.11 -6.62 12.82
N ASP A 135 13.88 -7.49 12.14
CA ASP A 135 14.41 -8.77 12.68
C ASP A 135 13.37 -9.87 12.95
N GLY A 136 12.15 -9.80 12.40
CA GLY A 136 11.12 -10.82 12.53
C GLY A 136 10.19 -10.97 11.32
N GLN A 137 9.48 -12.09 11.25
CA GLN A 137 8.42 -12.30 10.24
C GLN A 137 7.10 -11.78 10.81
N TYR A 138 6.81 -10.50 10.65
CA TYR A 138 5.59 -9.87 11.18
C TYR A 138 4.44 -9.84 10.18
N GLY A 139 4.74 -9.88 8.89
CA GLY A 139 3.75 -9.91 7.82
C GLY A 139 3.72 -11.25 7.09
N TRP A 140 2.55 -11.71 6.69
CA TRP A 140 2.35 -12.80 5.74
C TRP A 140 1.65 -12.23 4.50
N PRO A 141 2.32 -12.16 3.34
CA PRO A 141 1.81 -11.45 2.17
C PRO A 141 0.42 -11.93 1.74
N LEU A 142 -0.49 -10.98 1.53
CA LEU A 142 -1.84 -11.22 1.02
C LEU A 142 -2.09 -10.48 -0.29
N VAL A 143 -1.78 -9.19 -0.34
CA VAL A 143 -1.88 -8.38 -1.57
C VAL A 143 -0.46 -7.98 -1.94
N THR A 144 0.04 -8.49 -3.03
CA THR A 144 1.41 -8.26 -3.47
C THR A 144 1.43 -7.92 -4.95
N GLY A 145 2.41 -7.09 -5.32
CA GLY A 145 2.52 -6.61 -6.69
C GLY A 145 1.74 -5.32 -6.83
N VAL A 146 0.90 -5.07 -7.64
CA VAL A 146 0.19 -3.81 -7.89
C VAL A 146 1.16 -2.63 -8.05
N PRO A 147 2.28 -2.81 -8.80
CA PRO A 147 3.25 -1.74 -8.90
C PRO A 147 2.68 -0.52 -9.62
N PHE A 148 3.23 0.64 -9.30
CA PHE A 148 3.06 1.82 -10.11
C PHE A 148 3.85 1.63 -11.41
N VAL A 149 3.16 1.64 -12.54
CA VAL A 149 3.77 1.47 -13.86
C VAL A 149 3.59 2.71 -14.72
N LEU A 150 4.52 2.91 -15.63
CA LEU A 150 4.50 4.05 -16.55
C LEU A 150 3.70 3.68 -17.79
N TYR A 151 2.51 4.27 -17.94
CA TYR A 151 1.68 4.17 -19.12
C TYR A 151 2.11 5.18 -20.16
N TYR A 152 2.00 4.82 -21.44
CA TYR A 152 2.25 5.75 -22.55
C TYR A 152 1.12 5.73 -23.58
N ASN A 153 0.88 6.88 -24.17
CA ASN A 153 -0.07 7.08 -25.25
C ASN A 153 0.63 6.72 -26.57
N GLU A 154 0.19 5.62 -27.20
CA GLU A 154 0.76 5.15 -28.45
C GLU A 154 0.58 6.13 -29.61
N ASP A 155 -0.53 6.88 -29.65
CA ASP A 155 -0.79 7.84 -30.72
C ASP A 155 0.17 9.01 -30.66
N ILE A 156 0.44 9.56 -29.47
CA ILE A 156 1.42 10.63 -29.28
C ILE A 156 2.83 10.15 -29.62
N LEU A 157 3.24 8.96 -29.14
CA LEU A 157 4.55 8.41 -29.45
C LEU A 157 4.71 8.16 -30.97
N ASN A 158 3.69 7.60 -31.63
CA ASN A 158 3.69 7.37 -33.07
C ASN A 158 3.79 8.67 -33.87
N GLU A 159 3.08 9.72 -33.43
CA GLU A 159 3.18 11.05 -34.07
C GLU A 159 4.61 11.61 -34.00
N LEU A 160 5.29 11.41 -32.87
CA LEU A 160 6.68 11.83 -32.67
C LEU A 160 7.69 10.91 -33.37
N GLY A 161 7.26 9.74 -33.84
CA GLY A 161 8.14 8.70 -34.39
C GLY A 161 8.96 7.99 -33.32
N GLU A 162 8.49 8.01 -32.08
CA GLU A 162 9.15 7.46 -30.91
C GLU A 162 8.64 6.06 -30.53
N LYS A 163 9.44 5.35 -29.74
CA LYS A 163 9.07 4.07 -29.12
C LYS A 163 8.84 4.30 -27.63
N ALA A 164 8.35 3.25 -26.96
CA ALA A 164 8.31 3.21 -25.49
C ALA A 164 9.68 3.55 -24.90
N PRO A 165 9.76 4.42 -23.88
CA PRO A 165 11.03 4.77 -23.26
C PRO A 165 11.64 3.58 -22.51
N GLU A 166 12.93 3.42 -22.58
CA GLU A 166 13.67 2.41 -21.80
C GLU A 166 14.45 3.07 -20.65
N THR A 167 14.93 4.29 -20.87
CA THR A 167 15.82 5.01 -19.94
C THR A 167 15.22 6.35 -19.48
N TRP A 168 15.85 6.95 -18.47
CA TRP A 168 15.53 8.30 -18.04
C TRP A 168 15.69 9.34 -19.16
N ASP A 169 16.76 9.20 -19.96
CA ASP A 169 17.05 10.11 -21.07
C ASP A 169 15.98 10.01 -22.15
N ASP A 170 15.53 8.79 -22.50
CA ASP A 170 14.44 8.60 -23.45
C ASP A 170 13.16 9.24 -22.94
N PHE A 171 12.80 8.97 -21.68
CA PHE A 171 11.60 9.51 -21.07
C PHE A 171 11.60 11.05 -21.05
N ALA A 172 12.69 11.66 -20.56
CA ALA A 172 12.78 13.12 -20.49
C ALA A 172 12.76 13.77 -21.87
N ARG A 173 13.44 13.17 -22.87
CA ARG A 173 13.45 13.63 -24.27
C ARG A 173 12.04 13.56 -24.87
N ILE A 174 11.36 12.44 -24.73
CA ILE A 174 9.99 12.30 -25.26
C ILE A 174 9.02 13.25 -24.54
N CYS A 175 9.13 13.40 -23.22
CA CYS A 175 8.34 14.38 -22.46
C CYS A 175 8.50 15.80 -23.04
N LYS A 176 9.72 16.20 -23.35
CA LYS A 176 10.02 17.51 -23.94
C LYS A 176 9.38 17.64 -25.31
N GLU A 177 9.51 16.64 -26.18
CA GLU A 177 8.97 16.67 -27.54
C GLU A 177 7.43 16.62 -27.60
N ALA A 178 6.84 15.91 -26.62
CA ALA A 178 5.38 15.81 -26.50
C ALA A 178 4.72 17.06 -25.92
N THR A 179 5.48 17.91 -25.19
CA THR A 179 4.92 19.11 -24.56
C THR A 179 4.79 20.23 -25.59
N LYS A 180 3.55 20.53 -26.01
CA LYS A 180 3.30 21.52 -27.07
C LYS A 180 1.91 22.16 -26.95
N ASP A 181 1.76 23.29 -27.62
CA ASP A 181 0.51 23.95 -27.95
C ASP A 181 0.00 23.34 -29.28
N THR A 182 -1.11 22.59 -29.24
CA THR A 182 -1.62 21.85 -30.39
C THR A 182 -2.64 22.65 -31.21
N ASP A 183 -3.27 23.66 -30.61
CA ASP A 183 -4.31 24.50 -31.28
C ASP A 183 -3.79 25.90 -31.66
N GLY A 184 -2.60 26.29 -31.23
CA GLY A 184 -1.94 27.55 -31.60
C GLY A 184 -2.44 28.77 -30.83
N ASP A 185 -3.08 28.58 -29.66
CA ASP A 185 -3.57 29.69 -28.82
C ASP A 185 -2.48 30.31 -27.92
N GLY A 186 -1.27 29.76 -27.92
CA GLY A 186 -0.11 30.20 -27.15
C GLY A 186 -0.02 29.56 -25.76
N LYS A 187 -0.85 28.55 -25.48
CA LYS A 187 -0.82 27.78 -24.24
C LYS A 187 -0.51 26.30 -24.52
N VAL A 188 0.23 25.70 -23.65
CA VAL A 188 0.46 24.25 -23.69
C VAL A 188 -0.83 23.54 -23.33
N ASP A 189 -1.30 22.64 -24.19
CA ASP A 189 -2.50 21.82 -24.01
C ASP A 189 -2.24 20.31 -24.19
N GLN A 190 -1.05 19.94 -24.68
CA GLN A 190 -0.51 18.59 -24.64
C GLN A 190 0.77 18.55 -23.79
N TYR A 191 0.85 17.59 -22.87
CA TYR A 191 1.91 17.48 -21.87
C TYR A 191 2.77 16.24 -22.12
N GLY A 192 4.02 16.30 -21.68
CA GLY A 192 4.89 15.11 -21.67
C GLY A 192 4.43 14.11 -20.61
N PHE A 193 4.12 14.60 -19.39
CA PHE A 193 3.85 13.74 -18.25
C PHE A 193 2.66 14.24 -17.42
N ALA A 194 1.65 13.37 -17.26
CA ALA A 194 0.54 13.59 -16.36
C ALA A 194 0.99 13.28 -14.91
N CYS A 195 1.04 14.32 -14.09
CA CYS A 195 1.49 14.25 -12.70
C CYS A 195 0.50 14.94 -11.76
N GLY A 196 0.35 14.42 -10.55
CA GLY A 196 -0.49 15.01 -9.51
C GLY A 196 0.12 14.81 -8.13
N LEU A 197 0.33 15.92 -7.41
CA LEU A 197 1.03 15.96 -6.13
C LEU A 197 0.16 16.45 -4.97
N ASN A 198 -1.15 16.61 -5.18
CA ASN A 198 -2.08 16.89 -4.08
C ASN A 198 -2.30 15.62 -3.24
N THR A 199 -2.13 15.74 -1.95
CA THR A 199 -2.23 14.62 -0.99
C THR A 199 -3.43 14.71 -0.05
N SER A 200 -4.32 15.71 -0.23
CA SER A 200 -5.42 15.99 0.70
C SER A 200 -6.33 14.78 0.95
N ASP A 201 -6.56 13.97 -0.09
CA ASP A 201 -7.55 12.90 -0.06
C ASP A 201 -6.92 11.49 -0.05
N ILE A 202 -5.60 11.38 -0.21
CA ILE A 202 -4.93 10.10 -0.46
C ILE A 202 -3.78 9.78 0.51
N GLY A 203 -3.47 10.70 1.42
CA GLY A 203 -2.31 10.58 2.31
C GLY A 203 -0.99 11.03 1.68
N ALA A 204 -0.14 11.63 2.50
CA ALA A 204 1.08 12.31 2.05
C ALA A 204 2.07 11.38 1.34
N THR A 205 2.25 10.16 1.83
CA THR A 205 3.23 9.21 1.29
C THR A 205 2.90 8.65 -0.09
N GLN A 206 1.65 8.77 -0.55
CA GLN A 206 1.23 8.23 -1.86
C GLN A 206 1.95 8.86 -3.05
N ILE A 207 2.40 10.11 -2.94
CA ILE A 207 3.20 10.75 -3.99
C ILE A 207 4.63 10.18 -4.05
N LEU A 208 5.17 9.73 -2.92
CA LEU A 208 6.45 9.03 -2.89
C LEU A 208 6.35 7.67 -3.57
N ASN A 209 5.26 6.93 -3.30
CA ASN A 209 4.97 5.65 -3.94
C ASN A 209 4.86 5.79 -5.46
N ALA A 210 4.16 6.82 -5.94
CA ALA A 210 3.93 7.03 -7.36
C ALA A 210 5.16 7.53 -8.13
N TYR A 211 5.98 8.39 -7.52
CA TYR A 211 7.01 9.11 -8.27
C TYR A 211 8.41 8.95 -7.71
N TYR A 212 8.59 9.10 -6.39
CA TYR A 212 9.93 9.24 -5.82
C TYR A 212 10.67 7.91 -5.65
N TYR A 213 10.01 6.90 -5.08
CA TYR A 213 10.69 5.63 -4.79
C TYR A 213 11.22 4.96 -6.06
N GLY A 214 10.42 4.97 -7.14
CA GLY A 214 10.88 4.45 -8.43
C GLY A 214 12.16 5.14 -8.89
N ALA A 215 12.17 6.48 -8.90
CA ALA A 215 13.35 7.25 -9.31
C ALA A 215 14.57 7.01 -8.39
N LEU A 216 14.35 6.97 -7.07
CA LEU A 216 15.41 6.69 -6.10
C LEU A 216 16.06 5.33 -6.35
N TRP A 217 15.27 4.26 -6.48
CA TRP A 217 15.78 2.90 -6.70
C TRP A 217 16.42 2.74 -8.08
N GLN A 218 15.82 3.31 -9.13
CA GLN A 218 16.41 3.31 -10.48
C GLN A 218 17.81 3.93 -10.49
N ASN A 219 18.08 4.88 -9.61
CA ASN A 219 19.41 5.49 -9.47
C ASN A 219 20.30 4.78 -8.43
N GLY A 220 19.87 3.62 -7.88
CA GLY A 220 20.64 2.83 -6.91
C GLY A 220 20.59 3.37 -5.47
N GLY A 221 19.63 4.29 -5.17
CA GLY A 221 19.43 4.84 -3.83
C GLY A 221 18.48 3.98 -2.98
N GLN A 222 18.48 4.26 -1.68
CA GLN A 222 17.61 3.62 -0.67
C GLN A 222 17.06 4.65 0.31
N ILE A 223 16.04 4.28 1.08
CA ILE A 223 15.46 5.17 2.11
C ILE A 223 16.33 5.16 3.37
N TYR A 224 16.61 3.98 3.90
CA TYR A 224 17.42 3.78 5.11
C TYR A 224 18.75 3.13 4.74
N ASP A 225 19.73 3.23 5.64
CA ASP A 225 20.90 2.36 5.62
C ASP A 225 20.53 0.92 6.03
N ASP A 226 21.50 0.00 5.89
CA ASP A 226 21.26 -1.44 6.14
C ASP A 226 20.97 -1.76 7.62
N ASP A 227 21.43 -0.92 8.56
CA ASP A 227 21.20 -1.13 10.00
C ASP A 227 20.01 -0.33 10.56
N LEU A 228 19.29 0.38 9.68
CA LEU A 228 18.11 1.19 9.99
C LEU A 228 18.36 2.31 11.03
N LYS A 229 19.61 2.77 11.15
CA LYS A 229 19.99 3.81 12.12
C LYS A 229 20.10 5.21 11.51
N SER A 230 20.18 5.29 10.22
CA SER A 230 20.16 6.55 9.46
C SER A 230 19.42 6.41 8.14
N VAL A 231 19.09 7.54 7.53
CA VAL A 231 18.52 7.58 6.19
C VAL A 231 19.61 7.88 5.17
N THR A 232 19.42 7.35 3.93
CA THR A 232 20.35 7.52 2.83
C THR A 232 19.76 8.23 1.61
N PHE A 233 18.47 8.54 1.61
CA PHE A 233 17.79 9.19 0.49
C PHE A 233 18.31 10.59 0.14
N ALA A 234 19.13 11.22 0.98
CA ALA A 234 19.73 12.52 0.73
C ALA A 234 21.19 12.43 0.25
N ASN A 235 21.69 11.23 -0.05
CA ASN A 235 23.00 11.02 -0.65
C ASN A 235 23.03 11.45 -2.15
N GLU A 236 24.13 11.20 -2.86
CA GLU A 236 24.28 11.58 -4.26
C GLU A 236 23.20 10.96 -5.14
N GLU A 237 22.89 9.67 -4.95
CA GLU A 237 21.87 8.95 -5.70
C GLU A 237 20.48 9.56 -5.50
N GLY A 238 20.14 9.92 -4.25
CA GLY A 238 18.86 10.55 -3.95
C GLY A 238 18.73 11.98 -4.49
N LYS A 239 19.83 12.75 -4.46
CA LYS A 239 19.88 14.11 -5.04
C LYS A 239 19.74 14.08 -6.56
N GLU A 240 20.43 13.17 -7.24
CA GLU A 240 20.29 12.98 -8.68
C GLU A 240 18.86 12.61 -9.06
N ALA A 241 18.23 11.66 -8.32
CA ALA A 241 16.84 11.25 -8.54
C ALA A 241 15.86 12.40 -8.35
N MET A 242 16.00 13.16 -7.25
CA MET A 242 15.15 14.31 -6.96
C MET A 242 15.33 15.43 -7.99
N THR A 243 16.54 15.68 -8.43
CA THR A 243 16.87 16.68 -9.46
C THR A 243 16.21 16.30 -10.79
N TRP A 244 16.33 15.04 -11.19
CA TRP A 244 15.68 14.54 -12.41
C TRP A 244 14.16 14.71 -12.38
N LEU A 245 13.50 14.35 -11.26
CA LEU A 245 12.05 14.57 -11.09
C LEU A 245 11.70 16.05 -11.14
N LYS A 246 12.49 16.90 -10.48
CA LYS A 246 12.29 18.35 -10.51
C LYS A 246 12.39 18.92 -11.92
N ASP A 247 13.36 18.46 -12.70
CA ASP A 247 13.55 18.92 -14.09
C ASP A 247 12.37 18.52 -14.99
N LEU A 248 11.67 17.44 -14.67
CA LEU A 248 10.49 17.01 -15.41
C LEU A 248 9.28 17.93 -15.20
N THR A 249 9.23 18.76 -14.16
CA THR A 249 8.07 19.63 -13.88
C THR A 249 7.72 20.57 -15.02
N GLN A 250 8.69 20.94 -15.85
CA GLN A 250 8.48 21.79 -17.04
C GLN A 250 7.66 21.09 -18.14
N TYR A 251 7.49 19.79 -18.08
CA TYR A 251 6.77 18.96 -19.05
C TYR A 251 5.46 18.37 -18.46
N MET A 252 5.13 18.70 -17.21
CA MET A 252 3.92 18.25 -16.53
C MET A 252 2.74 19.17 -16.82
N ASN A 253 1.52 18.66 -16.57
CA ASN A 253 0.31 19.47 -16.57
C ASN A 253 0.44 20.65 -15.60
N THR A 254 -0.09 21.80 -15.96
CA THR A 254 0.12 23.06 -15.21
C THR A 254 -0.49 23.06 -13.80
N ASP A 255 -1.41 22.15 -13.52
CA ASP A 255 -2.13 22.00 -12.25
C ASP A 255 -1.68 20.80 -11.42
N TYR A 256 -0.47 20.28 -11.70
CA TYR A 256 0.09 19.10 -11.02
C TYR A 256 0.13 19.20 -9.49
N MET A 257 0.23 20.40 -8.93
CA MET A 257 0.21 20.62 -7.48
C MET A 257 -1.21 20.54 -6.86
N SER A 258 -2.26 20.63 -7.69
CA SER A 258 -3.65 20.66 -7.22
C SER A 258 -4.45 19.40 -7.51
N GLN A 259 -3.95 18.51 -8.36
CA GLN A 259 -4.54 17.20 -8.63
C GLN A 259 -3.83 16.09 -7.82
N SER A 260 -4.58 15.06 -7.45
CA SER A 260 -3.99 13.82 -6.95
C SER A 260 -3.34 13.05 -8.13
N TRP A 261 -2.46 12.07 -7.83
CA TRP A 261 -1.86 11.24 -8.89
C TRP A 261 -2.93 10.49 -9.71
N SER A 262 -4.01 10.04 -9.07
CA SER A 262 -5.11 9.34 -9.73
C SER A 262 -5.96 10.27 -10.60
N ASP A 263 -6.22 11.50 -10.14
CA ASP A 263 -6.93 12.51 -10.92
C ASP A 263 -6.12 12.96 -12.15
N ALA A 264 -4.82 13.18 -11.98
CA ALA A 264 -3.94 13.53 -13.08
C ALA A 264 -3.88 12.39 -14.11
N PHE A 265 -3.79 11.14 -13.66
CA PHE A 265 -3.87 10.00 -14.56
C PHE A 265 -5.20 9.98 -15.34
N ALA A 266 -6.33 10.15 -14.66
CA ALA A 266 -7.64 10.11 -15.29
C ALA A 266 -7.91 11.32 -16.22
N ASN A 267 -7.65 12.53 -15.72
CA ASN A 267 -8.09 13.77 -16.38
C ASN A 267 -7.10 14.31 -17.43
N VAL A 268 -5.83 13.87 -17.35
CA VAL A 268 -4.78 14.32 -18.27
C VAL A 268 -4.34 13.18 -19.19
N PHE A 269 -3.81 12.08 -18.65
CA PHE A 269 -3.38 10.93 -19.47
C PHE A 269 -4.58 10.20 -20.08
N GLY A 270 -5.57 9.82 -19.29
CA GLY A 270 -6.80 9.14 -19.75
C GLY A 270 -7.61 9.97 -20.76
N ALA A 271 -7.54 11.30 -20.65
CA ALA A 271 -8.13 12.22 -21.61
C ALA A 271 -7.29 12.42 -22.89
N GLY A 272 -6.19 11.69 -23.07
CA GLY A 272 -5.31 11.76 -24.24
C GLY A 272 -4.45 13.02 -24.32
N LYS A 273 -4.32 13.79 -23.24
CA LYS A 273 -3.59 15.07 -23.20
C LYS A 273 -2.13 14.96 -22.76
N ALA A 274 -1.65 13.76 -22.44
CA ALA A 274 -0.25 13.54 -22.07
C ALA A 274 0.32 12.30 -22.74
N ALA A 275 1.62 12.35 -23.05
CA ALA A 275 2.36 11.21 -23.57
C ALA A 275 2.49 10.09 -22.53
N PHE A 276 2.64 10.47 -21.26
CA PHE A 276 2.85 9.53 -20.18
C PHE A 276 1.97 9.81 -18.96
N GLY A 277 1.67 8.74 -18.20
CA GLY A 277 1.01 8.82 -16.89
C GLY A 277 1.44 7.63 -16.02
N ILE A 278 1.39 7.80 -14.71
CA ILE A 278 1.69 6.73 -13.75
C ILE A 278 0.44 6.39 -12.96
N THR A 279 0.13 5.10 -12.84
CA THR A 279 -0.89 4.59 -11.92
C THR A 279 -0.58 3.15 -11.53
N ARG A 280 -1.34 2.62 -10.57
CA ARG A 280 -1.24 1.23 -10.13
C ARG A 280 -1.71 0.26 -11.22
N SER A 281 -0.98 -0.83 -11.40
CA SER A 281 -1.32 -1.85 -12.41
C SER A 281 -2.67 -2.53 -12.17
N SER A 282 -3.17 -2.59 -10.95
CA SER A 282 -4.48 -3.17 -10.63
C SER A 282 -5.68 -2.32 -11.08
N GLN A 283 -5.48 -1.04 -11.34
CA GLN A 283 -6.57 -0.14 -11.77
C GLN A 283 -6.77 -0.10 -13.29
N THR A 284 -6.00 -0.88 -14.02
CA THR A 284 -5.87 -0.77 -15.48
C THR A 284 -5.91 -2.13 -16.17
N ASP A 285 -6.80 -3.03 -15.74
CA ASP A 285 -7.12 -4.18 -16.59
C ASP A 285 -7.62 -3.67 -17.94
N GLU A 286 -7.21 -4.36 -19.02
CA GLU A 286 -7.46 -3.89 -20.38
C GLU A 286 -8.95 -3.63 -20.64
N THR A 287 -9.83 -4.43 -20.06
CA THR A 287 -11.28 -4.31 -20.25
C THR A 287 -11.83 -3.06 -19.58
N SER A 288 -11.49 -2.82 -18.33
CA SER A 288 -11.94 -1.63 -17.57
C SER A 288 -11.34 -0.35 -18.13
N PHE A 289 -10.07 -0.40 -18.54
CA PHE A 289 -9.39 0.74 -19.13
C PHE A 289 -10.02 1.15 -20.48
N LYS A 290 -10.27 0.18 -21.37
CA LYS A 290 -11.00 0.43 -22.64
C LYS A 290 -12.42 0.94 -22.43
N LYS A 291 -13.10 0.51 -21.38
CA LYS A 291 -14.44 1.00 -21.06
C LYS A 291 -14.42 2.47 -20.60
N THR A 292 -13.40 2.84 -19.82
CA THR A 292 -13.27 4.19 -19.25
C THR A 292 -12.68 5.17 -20.27
N TYR A 293 -11.72 4.74 -21.07
CA TYR A 293 -10.99 5.54 -22.05
C TYR A 293 -11.00 4.86 -23.43
N PRO A 294 -12.18 4.77 -24.09
CA PRO A 294 -12.37 3.96 -25.30
C PRO A 294 -11.52 4.40 -26.49
N ASP A 295 -11.16 5.68 -26.54
CA ASP A 295 -10.43 6.29 -27.65
C ASP A 295 -8.91 6.36 -27.40
N LEU A 296 -8.42 5.91 -26.23
CA LEU A 296 -7.00 5.96 -25.90
C LEU A 296 -6.30 4.67 -26.34
N ASN A 297 -5.33 4.79 -27.23
CA ASN A 297 -4.38 3.74 -27.55
C ASN A 297 -3.21 3.81 -26.56
N TRP A 298 -2.97 2.73 -25.81
CA TRP A 298 -2.00 2.74 -24.74
C TRP A 298 -1.27 1.42 -24.57
N ASP A 299 -0.07 1.49 -24.06
CA ASP A 299 0.68 0.38 -23.46
C ASP A 299 1.47 0.89 -22.28
N PHE A 300 2.31 0.08 -21.66
CA PHE A 300 3.08 0.45 -20.48
C PHE A 300 4.49 -0.15 -20.48
N VAL A 301 5.36 0.47 -19.71
CA VAL A 301 6.63 -0.09 -19.25
C VAL A 301 6.57 -0.26 -17.74
N THR A 302 7.04 -1.39 -17.22
CA THR A 302 6.99 -1.69 -15.79
C THR A 302 7.88 -0.74 -15.00
N SER A 303 9.06 -0.44 -15.50
CA SER A 303 10.03 0.48 -14.92
C SER A 303 10.97 1.02 -15.99
N LEU A 304 11.39 2.26 -15.84
CA LEU A 304 12.55 2.78 -16.56
C LEU A 304 13.84 2.22 -15.95
N GLN A 305 14.92 2.26 -16.71
CA GLN A 305 16.26 1.94 -16.25
C GLN A 305 17.13 3.21 -16.18
N GLN A 306 17.85 3.36 -15.05
CA GLN A 306 18.98 4.28 -14.94
C GLN A 306 20.23 3.45 -14.60
N LYS A 307 20.65 3.34 -13.35
CA LYS A 307 21.66 2.37 -12.90
C LYS A 307 21.03 0.98 -12.78
N GLU A 308 19.77 0.93 -12.31
CA GLU A 308 18.99 -0.27 -12.08
C GLU A 308 17.54 -0.09 -12.58
N TYR A 309 16.73 -1.12 -12.46
CA TYR A 309 15.28 -1.02 -12.56
C TYR A 309 14.70 -0.84 -11.16
N GLY A 310 13.58 -0.13 -11.04
CA GLY A 310 12.87 0.01 -9.78
C GLY A 310 11.54 0.73 -9.95
N THR A 311 10.49 0.20 -9.37
CA THR A 311 9.23 0.89 -9.13
C THR A 311 8.59 0.35 -7.86
N PHE A 312 7.77 1.15 -7.22
CA PHE A 312 7.10 0.72 -6.00
C PHE A 312 5.97 -0.25 -6.31
N GLY A 313 6.06 -1.45 -5.69
CA GLY A 313 5.00 -2.44 -5.66
C GLY A 313 4.62 -2.75 -4.22
N ALA A 314 3.37 -2.49 -3.85
CA ALA A 314 2.92 -2.75 -2.49
C ALA A 314 3.02 -4.24 -2.14
N THR A 315 3.33 -4.51 -0.88
CA THR A 315 3.12 -5.81 -0.25
C THR A 315 2.38 -5.57 1.05
N ASP A 316 1.08 -5.84 1.01
CA ASP A 316 0.25 -5.74 2.20
C ASP A 316 0.04 -7.14 2.75
N CYS A 317 0.05 -7.25 4.07
CA CYS A 317 0.17 -8.53 4.75
C CYS A 317 -0.99 -8.79 5.70
N LEU A 318 -1.29 -10.06 5.91
CA LEU A 318 -1.95 -10.50 7.14
C LEU A 318 -0.91 -10.59 8.25
N THR A 319 -1.30 -10.25 9.46
CA THR A 319 -0.47 -10.35 10.64
C THR A 319 -1.21 -11.07 11.77
N LEU A 320 -0.45 -11.80 12.58
CA LEU A 320 -0.93 -12.45 13.79
C LEU A 320 -0.90 -11.45 14.95
N MET A 321 -2.06 -11.09 15.46
CA MET A 321 -2.11 -10.14 16.58
C MET A 321 -1.67 -10.81 17.89
N SER A 322 -0.97 -10.05 18.74
CA SER A 322 -0.45 -10.58 20.02
C SER A 322 -1.57 -10.99 20.96
N ALA A 323 -2.75 -10.35 20.87
CA ALA A 323 -3.93 -10.63 21.66
C ALA A 323 -4.73 -11.85 21.20
N ALA A 324 -4.36 -12.51 20.09
CA ALA A 324 -5.05 -13.70 19.60
C ALA A 324 -5.01 -14.82 20.64
N GLU A 325 -6.18 -15.36 20.99
CA GLU A 325 -6.31 -16.41 22.00
C GLU A 325 -5.78 -17.77 21.51
N ASP A 326 -6.01 -18.10 20.24
CA ASP A 326 -5.57 -19.33 19.57
C ASP A 326 -4.68 -18.98 18.36
N LYS A 327 -3.39 -18.79 18.65
CA LYS A 327 -2.40 -18.39 17.63
C LYS A 327 -2.18 -19.43 16.55
N ASP A 328 -2.28 -20.71 16.90
CA ASP A 328 -2.14 -21.79 15.93
C ASP A 328 -3.31 -21.83 14.95
N LEU A 329 -4.52 -21.61 15.44
CA LEU A 329 -5.71 -21.48 14.59
C LEU A 329 -5.64 -20.24 13.69
N ALA A 330 -5.18 -19.11 14.22
CA ALA A 330 -5.00 -17.89 13.47
C ALA A 330 -3.95 -18.06 12.36
N MET A 331 -2.82 -18.73 12.65
CA MET A 331 -1.82 -19.03 11.62
C MET A 331 -2.31 -20.04 10.59
N ASN A 332 -3.10 -21.04 11.00
CA ASN A 332 -3.75 -21.96 10.06
C ASN A 332 -4.67 -21.18 9.09
N PHE A 333 -5.42 -20.22 9.63
CA PHE A 333 -6.26 -19.33 8.82
C PHE A 333 -5.45 -18.49 7.84
N ILE A 334 -4.38 -17.83 8.31
CA ILE A 334 -3.49 -17.01 7.46
C ILE A 334 -2.98 -17.85 6.28
N LYS A 335 -2.44 -19.04 6.55
CA LYS A 335 -1.94 -19.94 5.49
C LYS A 335 -3.04 -20.45 4.55
N TYR A 336 -4.25 -20.65 5.05
CA TYR A 336 -5.39 -21.06 4.22
C TYR A 336 -5.77 -19.96 3.22
N VAL A 337 -5.97 -18.72 3.70
CA VAL A 337 -6.45 -17.63 2.84
C VAL A 337 -5.35 -17.07 1.90
N THR A 338 -4.08 -17.32 2.19
CA THR A 338 -2.96 -16.95 1.31
C THR A 338 -2.46 -18.11 0.46
N GLY A 339 -3.03 -19.29 0.62
CA GLY A 339 -2.68 -20.48 -0.14
C GLY A 339 -3.28 -20.49 -1.56
N SER A 340 -2.65 -21.26 -2.45
CA SER A 340 -2.99 -21.33 -3.88
C SER A 340 -4.48 -21.56 -4.15
N GLU A 341 -5.13 -22.46 -3.40
CA GLU A 341 -6.53 -22.81 -3.67
C GLU A 341 -7.48 -21.62 -3.40
N PHE A 342 -7.29 -20.93 -2.27
CA PHE A 342 -8.09 -19.76 -1.92
C PHE A 342 -7.80 -18.61 -2.90
N MET A 343 -6.51 -18.30 -3.11
CA MET A 343 -6.09 -17.16 -3.93
C MET A 343 -6.46 -17.34 -5.41
N THR A 344 -6.35 -18.54 -5.97
CA THR A 344 -6.81 -18.79 -7.36
C THR A 344 -8.31 -18.48 -7.53
N LYS A 345 -9.12 -18.69 -6.49
CA LYS A 345 -10.54 -18.36 -6.54
C LYS A 345 -10.77 -16.86 -6.32
N TYR A 346 -10.03 -16.27 -5.36
CA TYR A 346 -10.16 -14.86 -4.99
C TYR A 346 -9.65 -13.93 -6.09
N HIS A 347 -8.52 -14.23 -6.72
CA HIS A 347 -7.95 -13.41 -7.80
C HIS A 347 -8.81 -13.33 -9.07
N LYS A 348 -9.89 -14.12 -9.18
CA LYS A 348 -10.89 -13.93 -10.24
C LYS A 348 -11.75 -12.68 -10.00
N GLU A 349 -11.92 -12.30 -8.75
CA GLU A 349 -12.71 -11.13 -8.34
C GLU A 349 -11.79 -9.90 -8.07
N CYS A 350 -10.58 -10.16 -7.59
CA CYS A 350 -9.58 -9.14 -7.24
C CYS A 350 -8.20 -9.53 -7.81
N PRO A 351 -7.95 -9.28 -9.11
CA PRO A 351 -6.70 -9.68 -9.76
C PRO A 351 -5.46 -9.10 -9.09
N GLY A 352 -4.42 -9.93 -8.94
CA GLY A 352 -3.14 -9.56 -8.32
C GLY A 352 -2.02 -10.52 -8.68
N ALA A 353 -0.86 -10.35 -8.06
CA ALA A 353 0.25 -11.28 -8.19
C ALA A 353 -0.11 -12.64 -7.56
N ALA A 354 0.22 -13.72 -8.25
CA ALA A 354 0.18 -15.05 -7.65
C ALA A 354 1.14 -15.12 -6.45
N LEU A 355 0.61 -15.41 -5.25
CA LEU A 355 1.39 -15.40 -4.00
C LEU A 355 2.29 -16.62 -3.87
N THR A 356 1.91 -17.74 -4.50
CA THR A 356 2.60 -19.02 -4.37
C THR A 356 3.07 -19.54 -5.73
N GLU A 357 4.04 -20.47 -5.71
CA GLU A 357 4.53 -21.11 -6.96
C GLU A 357 3.47 -21.99 -7.61
N SER A 358 2.60 -22.58 -6.80
CA SER A 358 1.52 -23.45 -7.29
C SER A 358 0.27 -22.69 -7.76
N GLU A 359 0.20 -21.38 -7.52
CA GLU A 359 -0.90 -20.53 -7.95
C GLU A 359 -0.72 -20.07 -9.40
N PRO A 360 -1.69 -20.32 -10.30
CA PRO A 360 -1.65 -19.75 -11.64
C PRO A 360 -1.99 -18.27 -11.61
N TYR A 361 -1.38 -17.47 -12.47
CA TYR A 361 -1.85 -16.11 -12.72
C TYR A 361 -3.25 -16.13 -13.35
N VAL A 362 -4.18 -15.35 -12.81
CA VAL A 362 -5.59 -15.27 -13.26
C VAL A 362 -6.02 -13.86 -13.62
N GLY A 363 -5.09 -12.91 -13.70
CA GLY A 363 -5.36 -11.53 -14.09
C GLY A 363 -5.37 -11.31 -15.62
N ASP A 364 -5.33 -10.05 -16.01
CA ASP A 364 -5.25 -9.63 -17.41
C ASP A 364 -3.92 -10.09 -18.06
N ALA A 365 -4.02 -10.70 -19.24
CA ALA A 365 -2.85 -11.21 -19.96
C ALA A 365 -1.82 -10.13 -20.33
N LYS A 366 -2.28 -8.86 -20.56
CA LYS A 366 -1.39 -7.73 -20.82
C LYS A 366 -0.53 -7.39 -19.60
N MET A 367 -1.10 -7.56 -18.39
CA MET A 367 -0.41 -7.28 -17.12
C MET A 367 0.46 -8.43 -16.62
N GLU A 368 0.31 -9.65 -17.15
CA GLU A 368 1.05 -10.84 -16.71
C GLU A 368 2.57 -10.65 -16.73
N LYS A 369 3.10 -9.85 -17.68
CA LYS A 369 4.54 -9.57 -17.78
C LYS A 369 5.11 -8.94 -16.50
N ILE A 370 4.32 -8.13 -15.77
CA ILE A 370 4.74 -7.47 -14.52
C ILE A 370 5.15 -8.52 -13.48
N TYR A 371 4.40 -9.64 -13.43
CA TYR A 371 4.55 -10.69 -12.41
C TYR A 371 5.40 -11.88 -12.87
N THR A 372 5.84 -11.87 -14.13
CA THR A 372 6.64 -12.94 -14.74
C THR A 372 8.01 -12.43 -15.19
N THR A 373 8.08 -11.84 -16.39
CA THR A 373 9.34 -11.38 -16.98
C THR A 373 9.91 -10.14 -16.31
N ASP A 374 9.07 -9.29 -15.74
CA ASP A 374 9.42 -8.01 -15.12
C ASP A 374 9.34 -8.05 -13.57
N LYS A 375 9.23 -9.24 -12.98
CA LYS A 375 9.06 -9.42 -11.53
C LYS A 375 10.19 -8.78 -10.68
N ASP A 376 11.38 -8.67 -11.23
CA ASP A 376 12.54 -8.10 -10.56
C ASP A 376 12.68 -6.57 -10.81
N LYS A 377 11.71 -5.95 -11.50
CA LYS A 377 11.71 -4.51 -11.79
C LYS A 377 10.90 -3.69 -10.80
N TRP A 378 10.28 -4.31 -9.80
CA TRP A 378 9.54 -3.63 -8.75
C TRP A 378 9.90 -4.16 -7.37
N HIS A 379 9.80 -3.31 -6.35
CA HIS A 379 10.23 -3.59 -4.99
C HIS A 379 9.17 -3.15 -3.99
N GLY A 380 9.09 -3.86 -2.87
CA GLY A 380 8.39 -3.40 -1.69
C GLY A 380 9.12 -2.26 -0.99
N LEU A 381 8.42 -1.53 -0.13
CA LEU A 381 9.02 -0.50 0.69
C LEU A 381 10.00 -1.10 1.71
N GLN A 382 11.17 -0.50 1.87
CA GLN A 382 12.05 -0.77 3.00
C GLN A 382 11.38 -0.24 4.28
N VAL A 383 11.06 -1.15 5.20
CA VAL A 383 10.39 -0.82 6.46
C VAL A 383 11.42 -0.55 7.55
N GLY A 384 11.35 0.61 8.18
CA GLY A 384 12.25 1.00 9.26
C GLY A 384 11.51 1.67 10.42
N PRO A 385 12.17 1.83 11.58
CA PRO A 385 11.59 2.53 12.73
C PRO A 385 11.12 3.93 12.37
N CYS A 386 10.06 4.39 13.02
CA CYS A 386 9.48 5.73 12.82
C CYS A 386 9.08 6.01 11.35
N GLY A 387 8.84 4.95 10.55
CA GLY A 387 8.65 5.07 9.10
C GLY A 387 7.55 6.07 8.72
N ALA A 388 6.38 6.01 9.34
CA ALA A 388 5.29 6.92 9.04
C ALA A 388 5.68 8.40 9.24
N GLU A 389 6.36 8.73 10.34
CA GLU A 389 6.78 10.10 10.66
C GLU A 389 7.85 10.60 9.67
N ILE A 390 8.86 9.77 9.40
CA ILE A 390 9.96 10.09 8.48
C ILE A 390 9.46 10.27 7.05
N LEU A 391 8.60 9.37 6.56
CA LEU A 391 8.10 9.42 5.20
C LEU A 391 7.08 10.54 4.99
N ASN A 392 6.30 10.90 6.01
CA ASN A 392 5.43 12.09 5.94
C ASN A 392 6.26 13.39 5.82
N GLN A 393 7.36 13.52 6.57
CA GLN A 393 8.26 14.67 6.42
C GLN A 393 8.89 14.69 5.03
N LEU A 394 9.42 13.55 4.55
CA LEU A 394 9.99 13.46 3.21
C LEU A 394 8.97 13.81 2.12
N ALA A 395 7.70 13.43 2.27
CA ALA A 395 6.64 13.78 1.33
C ALA A 395 6.36 15.29 1.31
N ALA A 396 6.36 15.94 2.47
CA ALA A 396 6.19 17.39 2.56
C ALA A 396 7.35 18.14 1.88
N ASP A 397 8.59 17.72 2.15
CA ASP A 397 9.78 18.31 1.53
C ASP A 397 9.83 18.04 0.01
N PHE A 398 9.40 16.84 -0.42
CA PHE A 398 9.21 16.51 -1.84
C PHE A 398 8.25 17.48 -2.52
N GLN A 399 7.08 17.77 -1.93
CA GLN A 399 6.14 18.76 -2.47
C GLN A 399 6.76 20.16 -2.54
N GLY A 400 7.49 20.60 -1.51
CA GLY A 400 8.19 21.88 -1.47
C GLY A 400 9.25 22.00 -2.57
N ILE A 401 10.00 20.92 -2.81
CA ILE A 401 10.98 20.84 -3.91
C ILE A 401 10.25 20.91 -5.25
N MET A 402 9.23 20.09 -5.45
CA MET A 402 8.51 20.01 -6.74
C MET A 402 7.77 21.32 -7.07
N SER A 403 7.23 22.04 -6.10
CA SER A 403 6.63 23.36 -6.29
C SER A 403 7.67 24.46 -6.59
N GLY A 404 8.92 24.25 -6.19
CA GLY A 404 9.99 25.25 -6.29
C GLY A 404 10.06 26.21 -5.09
N GLU A 405 9.36 25.91 -4.01
CA GLU A 405 9.44 26.66 -2.76
C GLU A 405 10.79 26.47 -2.07
N THR A 406 11.40 25.29 -2.24
CA THR A 406 12.72 24.98 -1.71
C THR A 406 13.62 24.37 -2.79
N SER A 407 14.94 24.47 -2.62
CA SER A 407 15.90 23.79 -3.50
C SER A 407 15.95 22.29 -3.20
N VAL A 408 16.44 21.49 -4.15
CA VAL A 408 16.67 20.03 -3.94
C VAL A 408 17.59 19.80 -2.74
N ASP A 409 18.71 20.54 -2.65
CA ASP A 409 19.68 20.39 -1.57
C ASP A 409 19.09 20.76 -0.20
N ASP A 410 18.35 21.86 -0.11
CA ASP A 410 17.78 22.30 1.17
C ASP A 410 16.65 21.37 1.63
N GLY A 411 15.74 20.99 0.73
CA GLY A 411 14.62 20.10 1.09
C GLY A 411 15.09 18.71 1.50
N LEU A 412 16.00 18.09 0.75
CA LEU A 412 16.56 16.80 1.15
C LEU A 412 17.36 16.89 2.46
N LYS A 413 18.05 18.01 2.70
CA LYS A 413 18.78 18.25 3.95
C LYS A 413 17.85 18.41 5.15
N GLU A 414 16.70 19.04 4.97
CA GLU A 414 15.67 19.18 6.00
C GLU A 414 15.10 17.81 6.36
N ALA A 415 14.64 17.04 5.36
CA ALA A 415 14.14 15.68 5.53
C ALA A 415 15.16 14.75 6.22
N GLU A 416 16.42 14.77 5.77
CA GLU A 416 17.52 13.98 6.37
C GLU A 416 17.77 14.35 7.84
N THR A 417 17.80 15.64 8.14
CA THR A 417 18.06 16.14 9.49
C THR A 417 16.95 15.71 10.45
N PHE A 418 15.70 15.84 10.01
CA PHE A 418 14.55 15.38 10.76
C PHE A 418 14.58 13.85 10.99
N ALA A 419 14.76 13.09 9.91
CA ALA A 419 14.77 11.63 9.96
C ALA A 419 15.88 11.07 10.86
N ASN A 420 17.11 11.54 10.70
CA ASN A 420 18.24 11.07 11.50
C ASN A 420 18.13 11.47 12.98
N LYS A 421 17.48 12.60 13.28
CA LYS A 421 17.16 12.97 14.66
C LYS A 421 16.14 12.01 15.24
N THR A 422 15.05 11.75 14.52
CA THR A 422 13.96 10.84 14.94
C THR A 422 14.49 9.43 15.19
N LEU A 423 15.31 8.89 14.27
CA LEU A 423 15.96 7.58 14.44
C LEU A 423 16.90 7.54 15.64
N LYS A 424 17.69 8.59 15.83
CA LYS A 424 18.58 8.67 17.00
C LYS A 424 17.81 8.65 18.32
N ASP A 425 16.73 9.43 18.41
CA ASP A 425 15.90 9.47 19.61
C ASP A 425 15.27 8.09 19.86
N TYR A 426 14.76 7.43 18.81
CA TYR A 426 14.21 6.07 18.87
C TYR A 426 15.22 5.03 19.42
N TRP A 427 16.44 5.01 18.86
CA TRP A 427 17.45 4.02 19.29
C TRP A 427 17.99 4.28 20.69
N GLN A 428 18.06 5.56 21.12
CA GLN A 428 18.44 5.90 22.49
C GLN A 428 17.42 5.42 23.52
N ASP A 429 16.15 5.37 23.20
CA ASP A 429 15.10 4.86 24.08
C ASP A 429 15.09 3.33 24.17
N LYS A 430 15.77 2.63 23.27
CA LYS A 430 15.90 1.16 23.24
C LYS A 430 17.17 0.64 23.93
N GLU A 431 18.21 1.48 24.13
CA GLU A 431 19.43 1.16 24.89
C GLU A 431 19.20 1.25 26.42
#